data_d96a93620e89156d47d28c56b0a4170d
#
_entry.id   d96a93620e89156d47d28c56b0a4170d
#
_cell.length_a   1.000
_cell.length_b   1.000
_cell.length_c   1.000
_cell.angle_alpha   90.00
_cell.angle_beta   90.00
_cell.angle_gamma   90.00
#
_symmetry.space_group_name_H-M   'P 1'
#
loop_
_entity.id
_entity.type
_entity.pdbx_description
1 polymer ?
#
loop_
_entity_poly.entity_id
_entity_poly.type
_entity_poly.pdbx_seq_one_letter_code
_entity_poly.pdbx_strand_id
1 'polypeptide(L)'
;MKRVLVRAPLLSQSGYGVHSRQVFKWLLSRKDVTISTHVLNWGNTSWMVNAEMEGGLIGEIMKRSGKPDDKGFDISFQVQLPDEWDPSLAKFNVGISAFVETDTCNPGWLEACEKMDCIIVPTEHIKKTIERTGKVTKPIYVVSETFPDEMLEPDVKPFPLEIDTDFNFLIVGQFTGNDPWNDRKNIFLTLKWLCEAFSGDKDVGIILKTNHGRGTRIDRQITSKIVRDIVSEVRHGEFPKVHLVHGNLETKEVAGLYKNPAVKSLVSLTRGEGFGL
;
A
#
# COMPACT_ATOMS: atom_id res chain seq x y z
N MET A 1 -2.06 32.33 7.22
CA MET A 1 -2.09 30.94 6.73
C MET A 1 -0.78 30.28 7.11
N LYS A 2 -0.80 29.08 7.71
CA LYS A 2 0.41 28.30 8.01
C LYS A 2 0.96 27.68 6.72
N ARG A 3 2.27 27.65 6.59
CA ARG A 3 2.97 27.01 5.46
C ARG A 3 3.28 25.57 5.82
N VAL A 4 2.72 24.64 5.06
CA VAL A 4 2.80 23.20 5.31
C VAL A 4 3.58 22.51 4.18
N LEU A 5 4.55 21.68 4.55
CA LEU A 5 5.23 20.78 3.62
C LEU A 5 4.69 19.36 3.80
N VAL A 6 4.33 18.72 2.69
CA VAL A 6 4.10 17.27 2.65
C VAL A 6 5.27 16.60 1.92
N ARG A 7 6.10 15.88 2.66
CA ARG A 7 7.23 15.11 2.12
C ARG A 7 6.88 13.63 2.14
N ALA A 8 6.64 13.05 0.97
CA ALA A 8 6.06 11.71 0.89
C ALA A 8 6.13 11.13 -0.53
N PRO A 9 5.94 9.81 -0.71
CA PRO A 9 5.82 9.18 -2.02
C PRO A 9 4.47 9.41 -2.69
N LEU A 10 4.04 10.67 -2.79
CA LEU A 10 2.71 11.11 -3.20
C LEU A 10 2.25 10.58 -4.58
N LEU A 11 3.19 10.34 -5.49
CA LEU A 11 2.90 9.85 -6.84
C LEU A 11 3.07 8.32 -6.98
N SER A 12 3.47 7.62 -5.92
CA SER A 12 3.67 6.17 -5.95
C SER A 12 2.35 5.40 -5.85
N GLN A 13 2.25 4.31 -6.61
CA GLN A 13 1.17 3.32 -6.48
C GLN A 13 1.51 2.24 -5.42
N SER A 14 1.85 2.69 -4.23
CA SER A 14 2.12 1.87 -3.05
C SER A 14 1.16 2.22 -1.92
N GLY A 15 1.09 1.39 -0.87
CA GLY A 15 0.33 1.72 0.34
C GLY A 15 0.75 3.06 0.94
N TYR A 16 2.07 3.32 1.06
CA TYR A 16 2.57 4.63 1.49
C TYR A 16 2.14 5.78 0.56
N GLY A 17 2.07 5.54 -0.76
CA GLY A 17 1.56 6.52 -1.72
C GLY A 17 0.07 6.82 -1.50
N VAL A 18 -0.74 5.78 -1.27
CA VAL A 18 -2.18 5.93 -0.94
C VAL A 18 -2.34 6.73 0.35
N HIS A 19 -1.66 6.34 1.43
CA HIS A 19 -1.70 7.07 2.70
C HIS A 19 -1.26 8.53 2.56
N SER A 20 -0.19 8.78 1.80
CA SER A 20 0.30 10.13 1.52
C SER A 20 -0.74 11.00 0.84
N ARG A 21 -1.47 10.45 -0.13
CA ARG A 21 -2.56 11.16 -0.82
C ARG A 21 -3.77 11.41 0.08
N GLN A 22 -4.06 10.53 1.03
CA GLN A 22 -5.09 10.76 2.05
C GLN A 22 -4.73 11.97 2.91
N VAL A 23 -3.51 12.04 3.42
CA VAL A 23 -3.00 13.19 4.19
C VAL A 23 -3.05 14.47 3.35
N PHE A 24 -2.61 14.41 2.09
CA PHE A 24 -2.64 15.56 1.20
C PHE A 24 -4.07 16.02 0.88
N LYS A 25 -5.00 15.10 0.60
CA LYS A 25 -6.44 15.38 0.34
C LYS A 25 -7.08 16.06 1.56
N TRP A 26 -6.77 15.58 2.77
CA TRP A 26 -7.22 16.23 4.00
C TRP A 26 -6.68 17.67 4.12
N LEU A 27 -5.40 17.88 3.87
CA LEU A 27 -4.80 19.21 3.91
C LEU A 27 -5.43 20.16 2.86
N LEU A 28 -5.75 19.67 1.65
CA LEU A 28 -6.44 20.45 0.63
C LEU A 28 -7.81 20.97 1.08
N SER A 29 -8.50 20.26 1.96
CA SER A 29 -9.78 20.70 2.51
C SER A 29 -9.65 21.86 3.52
N ARG A 30 -8.41 22.15 3.98
CA ARG A 30 -8.13 23.19 4.97
C ARG A 30 -7.94 24.55 4.30
N LYS A 31 -8.64 25.59 4.81
CA LYS A 31 -8.56 26.97 4.31
C LYS A 31 -7.47 27.80 4.99
N ASP A 32 -6.91 27.31 6.07
CA ASP A 32 -5.95 28.00 6.94
C ASP A 32 -4.48 27.64 6.65
N VAL A 33 -4.22 26.80 5.61
CA VAL A 33 -2.88 26.37 5.23
C VAL A 33 -2.55 26.67 3.76
N THR A 34 -1.26 26.85 3.49
CA THR A 34 -0.67 26.82 2.15
C THR A 34 0.23 25.60 2.05
N ILE A 35 -0.01 24.73 1.05
CA ILE A 35 0.64 23.43 0.94
C ILE A 35 1.72 23.47 -0.13
N SER A 36 2.88 22.95 0.19
CA SER A 36 3.94 22.56 -0.75
C SER A 36 4.17 21.05 -0.66
N THR A 37 4.58 20.41 -1.75
CA THR A 37 4.86 18.98 -1.78
C THR A 37 6.31 18.71 -2.15
N HIS A 38 6.91 17.73 -1.49
CA HIS A 38 8.20 17.15 -1.83
C HIS A 38 7.98 15.67 -2.12
N VAL A 39 7.90 15.32 -3.40
CA VAL A 39 7.61 13.95 -3.85
C VAL A 39 8.86 13.09 -3.75
N LEU A 40 8.73 11.95 -3.06
CA LEU A 40 9.80 10.97 -2.88
C LEU A 40 9.62 9.77 -3.81
N ASN A 41 10.73 9.12 -4.14
CA ASN A 41 10.73 7.79 -4.70
C ASN A 41 10.32 6.77 -3.64
N TRP A 42 9.65 5.69 -4.05
CA TRP A 42 9.28 4.59 -3.15
C TRP A 42 9.51 3.24 -3.83
N GLY A 43 10.67 2.68 -3.57
CA GLY A 43 11.05 1.39 -4.12
C GLY A 43 10.89 1.30 -5.64
N ASN A 44 10.60 0.10 -6.12
CA ASN A 44 10.33 -0.17 -7.54
C ASN A 44 8.81 -0.21 -7.81
N THR A 45 8.15 0.94 -7.66
CA THR A 45 6.71 1.09 -7.86
C THR A 45 6.39 1.96 -9.07
N SER A 46 5.20 1.78 -9.64
CA SER A 46 4.68 2.67 -10.68
C SER A 46 4.40 4.06 -10.13
N TRP A 47 4.55 5.08 -10.98
CA TRP A 47 4.21 6.45 -10.68
C TRP A 47 2.95 6.89 -11.41
N MET A 48 2.13 7.67 -10.72
CA MET A 48 0.98 8.34 -11.27
C MET A 48 1.44 9.68 -11.85
N VAL A 49 1.45 9.78 -13.17
CA VAL A 49 1.97 10.97 -13.87
C VAL A 49 0.91 11.69 -14.70
N ASN A 50 -0.31 11.15 -14.78
CA ASN A 50 -1.43 11.83 -15.42
C ASN A 50 -2.13 12.71 -14.38
N ALA A 51 -2.19 14.02 -14.66
CA ALA A 51 -2.77 15.03 -13.77
C ALA A 51 -4.26 14.80 -13.43
N GLU A 52 -5.00 14.15 -14.34
CA GLU A 52 -6.44 13.88 -14.17
C GLU A 52 -6.74 12.68 -13.25
N MET A 53 -5.73 11.87 -12.93
CA MET A 53 -5.93 10.71 -12.04
C MET A 53 -6.40 11.14 -10.65
N GLU A 54 -7.13 10.24 -10.01
CA GLU A 54 -7.77 10.46 -8.70
C GLU A 54 -8.61 11.77 -8.66
N GLY A 55 -9.37 12.01 -9.73
CA GLY A 55 -10.22 13.20 -9.84
C GLY A 55 -9.43 14.52 -9.87
N GLY A 56 -8.22 14.52 -10.43
CA GLY A 56 -7.34 15.67 -10.54
C GLY A 56 -6.41 15.89 -9.33
N LEU A 57 -6.46 15.01 -8.31
CA LEU A 57 -5.61 15.10 -7.12
C LEU A 57 -4.12 15.05 -7.48
N ILE A 58 -3.75 14.21 -8.47
CA ILE A 58 -2.37 14.10 -8.95
C ILE A 58 -1.89 15.44 -9.53
N GLY A 59 -2.72 16.11 -10.31
CA GLY A 59 -2.43 17.45 -10.83
C GLY A 59 -2.22 18.49 -9.72
N GLU A 60 -3.02 18.43 -8.66
CA GLU A 60 -2.88 19.31 -7.50
C GLU A 60 -1.57 19.07 -6.73
N ILE A 61 -1.10 17.80 -6.63
CA ILE A 61 0.20 17.45 -6.06
C ILE A 61 1.32 18.05 -6.93
N MET A 62 1.28 17.80 -8.24
CA MET A 62 2.31 18.27 -9.19
C MET A 62 2.44 19.80 -9.19
N LYS A 63 1.34 20.53 -9.18
CA LYS A 63 1.33 22.02 -9.13
C LYS A 63 2.03 22.59 -7.89
N ARG A 64 2.05 21.85 -6.78
CA ARG A 64 2.65 22.25 -5.52
C ARG A 64 4.05 21.68 -5.29
N SER A 65 4.52 20.84 -6.22
CA SER A 65 5.88 20.30 -6.22
C SER A 65 6.83 21.33 -6.78
N GLY A 66 7.86 21.69 -6.01
CA GLY A 66 8.86 22.65 -6.45
C GLY A 66 9.95 22.80 -5.40
N LYS A 67 10.93 23.66 -5.68
CA LYS A 67 11.93 24.02 -4.69
C LYS A 67 11.23 24.76 -3.54
N PRO A 68 11.53 24.41 -2.27
CA PRO A 68 11.10 25.21 -1.14
C PRO A 68 11.56 26.67 -1.34
N ASP A 69 10.69 27.62 -1.03
CA ASP A 69 11.14 29.01 -0.98
C ASP A 69 11.96 29.21 0.34
N ASP A 70 12.76 30.27 0.39
CA ASP A 70 13.67 30.58 1.50
C ASP A 70 12.96 30.92 2.83
N LYS A 71 11.63 30.97 2.83
CA LYS A 71 10.85 31.36 4.02
C LYS A 71 10.62 30.21 5.01
N GLY A 72 11.02 28.98 4.67
CA GLY A 72 10.82 27.78 5.50
C GLY A 72 9.34 27.39 5.68
N PHE A 73 9.09 26.33 6.44
CA PHE A 73 7.74 25.83 6.72
C PHE A 73 7.39 25.93 8.21
N ASP A 74 6.11 26.09 8.51
CA ASP A 74 5.62 26.05 9.89
C ASP A 74 5.42 24.62 10.36
N ILE A 75 4.92 23.73 9.45
CA ILE A 75 4.66 22.31 9.76
C ILE A 75 5.14 21.44 8.59
N SER A 76 5.76 20.31 8.88
CA SER A 76 5.98 19.24 7.91
C SER A 76 5.21 17.99 8.27
N PHE A 77 4.61 17.33 7.27
CA PHE A 77 4.09 15.97 7.35
C PHE A 77 4.98 15.07 6.50
N GLN A 78 5.64 14.11 7.12
CA GLN A 78 6.62 13.24 6.48
C GLN A 78 6.13 11.79 6.51
N VAL A 79 5.52 11.33 5.40
CA VAL A 79 4.95 9.98 5.28
C VAL A 79 5.97 9.05 4.63
N GLN A 80 6.77 8.39 5.45
CA GLN A 80 7.89 7.53 5.02
C GLN A 80 8.42 6.70 6.19
N LEU A 81 9.52 5.96 5.98
CA LEU A 81 10.16 5.24 7.08
C LEU A 81 10.84 6.20 8.06
N PRO A 82 10.92 5.85 9.34
CA PRO A 82 11.46 6.76 10.37
C PRO A 82 12.89 7.23 10.13
N ASP A 83 13.76 6.38 9.62
CA ASP A 83 15.16 6.72 9.29
C ASP A 83 15.32 7.70 8.12
N GLU A 84 14.24 7.96 7.38
CA GLU A 84 14.22 8.93 6.29
C GLU A 84 13.64 10.30 6.72
N TRP A 85 13.15 10.44 7.96
CA TRP A 85 12.60 11.70 8.46
C TRP A 85 13.67 12.75 8.65
N ASP A 86 13.34 13.98 8.31
CA ASP A 86 14.21 15.14 8.42
C ASP A 86 13.60 16.20 9.36
N PRO A 87 14.10 16.34 10.60
CA PRO A 87 13.56 17.28 11.58
C PRO A 87 13.89 18.75 11.27
N SER A 88 14.68 19.02 10.23
CA SER A 88 15.08 20.39 9.87
C SER A 88 14.12 21.09 8.92
N LEU A 89 13.11 20.38 8.38
CA LEU A 89 12.25 20.88 7.30
C LEU A 89 11.25 21.94 7.74
N ALA A 90 10.82 21.94 8.99
CA ALA A 90 9.81 22.85 9.50
C ALA A 90 10.05 23.18 10.98
N LYS A 91 9.32 24.19 11.48
CA LYS A 91 9.30 24.52 12.91
C LYS A 91 8.65 23.43 13.76
N PHE A 92 7.70 22.68 13.17
CA PHE A 92 7.03 21.54 13.78
C PHE A 92 6.98 20.38 12.79
N ASN A 93 7.55 19.24 13.16
CA ASN A 93 7.75 18.10 12.26
C ASN A 93 6.95 16.90 12.74
N VAL A 94 6.06 16.41 11.87
CA VAL A 94 5.20 15.26 12.10
C VAL A 94 5.72 14.07 11.30
N GLY A 95 6.17 13.03 11.98
CA GLY A 95 6.52 11.75 11.36
C GLY A 95 5.31 10.85 11.23
N ILE A 96 5.05 10.32 10.04
CA ILE A 96 3.93 9.41 9.77
C ILE A 96 4.50 8.13 9.17
N SER A 97 4.23 6.99 9.79
CA SER A 97 4.73 5.71 9.30
C SER A 97 3.88 4.54 9.75
N ALA A 98 3.76 3.53 8.88
CA ALA A 98 3.23 2.22 9.25
C ALA A 98 4.28 1.35 9.97
N PHE A 99 5.51 1.85 10.13
CA PHE A 99 6.64 1.13 10.73
C PHE A 99 6.84 -0.25 10.12
N VAL A 100 6.73 -1.28 10.94
CA VAL A 100 6.83 -2.67 10.54
C VAL A 100 5.57 -3.43 10.93
N GLU A 101 5.36 -4.53 10.27
CA GLU A 101 4.20 -5.39 10.43
C GLU A 101 4.42 -6.51 11.47
N THR A 102 5.49 -6.43 12.25
CA THR A 102 5.87 -7.37 13.31
C THR A 102 5.63 -6.78 14.71
N ASP A 103 5.97 -7.49 15.76
CA ASP A 103 5.73 -7.08 17.15
C ASP A 103 6.81 -6.17 17.75
N THR A 104 7.96 -6.03 17.07
CA THR A 104 9.03 -5.08 17.40
C THR A 104 9.56 -4.41 16.13
N CYS A 105 10.05 -3.18 16.23
CA CYS A 105 10.64 -2.45 15.12
C CYS A 105 12.18 -2.36 15.23
N ASN A 106 12.82 -1.78 14.21
CA ASN A 106 14.23 -1.49 14.28
C ASN A 106 14.51 -0.49 15.44
N PRO A 107 15.36 -0.84 16.43
CA PRO A 107 15.67 0.06 17.55
C PRO A 107 16.20 1.43 17.13
N GLY A 108 16.92 1.53 16.02
CA GLY A 108 17.42 2.80 15.48
C GLY A 108 16.29 3.77 15.07
N TRP A 109 15.08 3.27 14.81
CA TRP A 109 13.92 4.11 14.50
C TRP A 109 13.39 4.87 15.73
N LEU A 110 13.67 4.40 16.94
CA LEU A 110 13.29 5.13 18.16
C LEU A 110 14.03 6.46 18.25
N GLU A 111 15.31 6.50 17.85
CA GLU A 111 16.08 7.75 17.79
C GLU A 111 15.50 8.72 16.76
N ALA A 112 15.01 8.22 15.64
CA ALA A 112 14.33 9.04 14.64
C ALA A 112 13.01 9.61 15.18
N CYS A 113 12.25 8.83 15.95
CA CYS A 113 11.05 9.30 16.64
C CYS A 113 11.35 10.46 17.60
N GLU A 114 12.44 10.38 18.35
CA GLU A 114 12.83 11.44 19.31
C GLU A 114 13.20 12.77 18.63
N LYS A 115 13.56 12.75 17.36
CA LYS A 115 13.89 13.96 16.58
C LYS A 115 12.66 14.67 16.03
N MET A 116 11.49 14.00 15.98
CA MET A 116 10.23 14.58 15.52
C MET A 116 9.49 15.25 16.69
N ASP A 117 8.56 16.16 16.39
CA ASP A 117 7.72 16.77 17.43
C ASP A 117 6.56 15.86 17.84
N CYS A 118 6.03 15.09 16.91
CA CYS A 118 5.09 13.99 17.18
C CYS A 118 5.12 12.93 16.07
N ILE A 119 4.58 11.76 16.40
CA ILE A 119 4.49 10.63 15.50
C ILE A 119 3.01 10.26 15.31
N ILE A 120 2.63 9.94 14.07
CA ILE A 120 1.32 9.38 13.74
C ILE A 120 1.54 7.97 13.18
N VAL A 121 0.78 7.04 13.71
CA VAL A 121 0.77 5.63 13.28
C VAL A 121 -0.65 5.18 12.94
N PRO A 122 -0.84 4.22 12.01
CA PRO A 122 -2.18 3.86 11.55
C PRO A 122 -2.97 2.98 12.52
N THR A 123 -2.31 2.28 13.45
CA THR A 123 -2.97 1.32 14.34
C THR A 123 -2.39 1.31 15.75
N GLU A 124 -3.21 0.88 16.71
CA GLU A 124 -2.76 0.60 18.09
C GLU A 124 -1.70 -0.50 18.13
N HIS A 125 -1.73 -1.45 17.16
CA HIS A 125 -0.70 -2.48 17.05
C HIS A 125 0.68 -1.84 16.82
N ILE A 126 0.79 -0.91 15.86
CA ILE A 126 2.06 -0.22 15.56
C ILE A 126 2.53 0.62 16.76
N LYS A 127 1.64 1.32 17.44
CA LYS A 127 1.99 2.04 18.67
C LYS A 127 2.60 1.11 19.71
N LYS A 128 1.95 -0.04 19.97
CA LYS A 128 2.46 -1.06 20.88
C LYS A 128 3.78 -1.67 20.41
N THR A 129 3.99 -1.82 19.09
CA THR A 129 5.26 -2.27 18.51
C THR A 129 6.40 -1.33 18.88
N ILE A 130 6.18 0.00 18.76
CA ILE A 130 7.17 1.01 19.19
C ILE A 130 7.44 0.89 20.70
N GLU A 131 6.40 0.86 21.51
CA GLU A 131 6.49 0.77 22.98
C GLU A 131 7.20 -0.50 23.46
N ARG A 132 7.00 -1.63 22.79
CA ARG A 132 7.71 -2.90 23.07
C ARG A 132 9.18 -2.86 22.69
N THR A 133 9.51 -2.14 21.61
CA THR A 133 10.89 -2.00 21.15
C THR A 133 11.72 -1.14 22.11
N GLY A 134 11.11 -0.08 22.67
CA GLY A 134 11.74 0.77 23.65
C GLY A 134 10.94 2.04 23.92
N LYS A 135 11.55 2.94 24.72
CA LYS A 135 10.88 4.17 25.14
C LYS A 135 11.02 5.26 24.08
N VAL A 136 9.87 5.86 23.73
CA VAL A 136 9.78 7.11 22.98
C VAL A 136 9.09 8.15 23.86
N THR A 137 9.69 9.35 23.98
CA THR A 137 9.14 10.42 24.84
C THR A 137 8.20 11.34 24.08
N LYS A 138 8.27 11.34 22.76
CA LYS A 138 7.42 12.16 21.89
C LYS A 138 5.99 11.60 21.82
N PRO A 139 4.98 12.47 21.65
CA PRO A 139 3.59 12.01 21.49
C PRO A 139 3.44 11.08 20.29
N ILE A 140 2.79 9.93 20.49
CA ILE A 140 2.41 8.99 19.44
C ILE A 140 0.90 8.97 19.35
N TYR A 141 0.38 9.41 18.21
CA TYR A 141 -1.06 9.43 17.90
C TYR A 141 -1.41 8.28 16.97
N VAL A 142 -2.55 7.64 17.24
CA VAL A 142 -3.11 6.64 16.35
C VAL A 142 -4.16 7.30 15.48
N VAL A 143 -3.90 7.37 14.18
CA VAL A 143 -4.82 7.89 13.18
C VAL A 143 -4.87 6.88 12.05
N SER A 144 -5.99 6.16 11.96
CA SER A 144 -6.16 5.11 10.96
C SER A 144 -6.13 5.67 9.55
N GLU A 145 -5.58 4.87 8.64
CA GLU A 145 -5.76 5.10 7.21
C GLU A 145 -7.23 4.90 6.83
N THR A 146 -7.62 5.36 5.66
CA THR A 146 -8.98 5.21 5.17
C THR A 146 -8.98 4.40 3.87
N PHE A 147 -10.13 3.98 3.44
CA PHE A 147 -10.35 3.33 2.16
C PHE A 147 -11.09 4.29 1.21
N PRO A 148 -10.95 4.10 -0.11
CA PRO A 148 -11.62 4.93 -1.10
C PRO A 148 -13.16 4.85 -1.02
N ASP A 149 -13.83 5.99 -1.24
CA ASP A 149 -15.30 6.07 -1.20
C ASP A 149 -15.96 5.13 -2.23
N GLU A 150 -15.29 4.84 -3.34
CA GLU A 150 -15.71 3.91 -4.38
C GLU A 150 -15.95 2.49 -3.84
N MET A 151 -15.29 2.11 -2.75
CA MET A 151 -15.55 0.83 -2.08
C MET A 151 -16.97 0.75 -1.50
N LEU A 152 -17.58 1.89 -1.18
CA LEU A 152 -18.95 1.99 -0.65
C LEU A 152 -20.00 2.26 -1.72
N GLU A 153 -19.62 2.69 -2.92
CA GLU A 153 -20.56 2.98 -4.00
C GLU A 153 -21.30 1.70 -4.40
N PRO A 154 -22.67 1.68 -4.39
CA PRO A 154 -23.44 0.48 -4.69
C PRO A 154 -23.33 0.06 -6.16
N ASP A 155 -23.15 1.01 -7.06
CA ASP A 155 -23.26 0.82 -8.52
C ASP A 155 -21.89 0.64 -9.20
N VAL A 156 -20.84 0.31 -8.46
CA VAL A 156 -19.54 -0.01 -9.06
C VAL A 156 -19.66 -1.24 -9.93
N LYS A 157 -19.30 -1.10 -11.19
CA LYS A 157 -19.30 -2.22 -12.14
C LYS A 157 -18.27 -3.27 -11.72
N PRO A 158 -18.65 -4.56 -11.73
CA PRO A 158 -17.70 -5.63 -11.50
C PRO A 158 -16.50 -5.54 -12.47
N PHE A 159 -15.30 -5.74 -11.95
CA PHE A 159 -14.10 -5.84 -12.78
C PHE A 159 -14.26 -7.05 -13.73
N PRO A 160 -14.00 -6.92 -15.03
CA PRO A 160 -14.19 -8.01 -15.97
C PRO A 160 -13.20 -9.14 -15.70
N LEU A 161 -13.71 -10.32 -15.40
CA LEU A 161 -12.93 -11.54 -15.17
C LEU A 161 -13.46 -12.62 -16.10
N GLU A 162 -12.57 -13.22 -16.88
CA GLU A 162 -12.87 -14.40 -17.69
C GLU A 162 -12.50 -15.65 -16.87
N ILE A 163 -13.43 -16.14 -16.07
CA ILE A 163 -13.25 -17.29 -15.18
C ILE A 163 -14.42 -18.25 -15.32
N ASP A 164 -14.13 -19.53 -15.21
CA ASP A 164 -15.05 -20.66 -15.41
C ASP A 164 -15.27 -21.47 -14.12
N THR A 165 -14.89 -20.91 -12.97
CA THR A 165 -15.04 -21.52 -11.65
C THR A 165 -16.05 -20.75 -10.80
N ASP A 166 -16.85 -21.49 -10.00
CA ASP A 166 -17.99 -20.95 -9.25
C ASP A 166 -17.60 -20.30 -7.93
N PHE A 167 -16.56 -20.83 -7.27
CA PHE A 167 -16.05 -20.32 -6.00
C PHE A 167 -14.62 -19.84 -6.16
N ASN A 168 -14.41 -18.52 -6.08
CA ASN A 168 -13.08 -17.97 -6.26
C ASN A 168 -12.57 -17.27 -5.02
N PHE A 169 -11.38 -17.65 -4.59
CA PHE A 169 -10.59 -16.93 -3.59
C PHE A 169 -9.85 -15.77 -4.25
N LEU A 170 -9.92 -14.59 -3.67
CA LEU A 170 -9.14 -13.43 -4.08
C LEU A 170 -7.92 -13.29 -3.16
N ILE A 171 -6.74 -13.22 -3.75
CA ILE A 171 -5.49 -12.85 -3.09
C ILE A 171 -5.05 -11.51 -3.68
N VAL A 172 -4.82 -10.50 -2.82
CA VAL A 172 -4.29 -9.20 -3.23
C VAL A 172 -2.97 -8.97 -2.53
N GLY A 173 -1.91 -8.76 -3.29
CA GLY A 173 -0.59 -8.50 -2.72
C GLY A 173 0.49 -8.50 -3.79
N GLN A 174 1.65 -7.97 -3.41
CA GLN A 174 2.84 -7.97 -4.25
C GLN A 174 3.83 -9.03 -3.74
N PHE A 175 4.50 -9.74 -4.63
CA PHE A 175 5.64 -10.54 -4.21
C PHE A 175 6.71 -9.64 -3.60
N THR A 176 7.06 -9.87 -2.34
CA THR A 176 8.03 -9.06 -1.59
C THR A 176 9.39 -9.73 -1.46
N GLY A 177 9.49 -11.00 -1.87
CA GLY A 177 10.72 -11.78 -1.90
C GLY A 177 10.78 -12.69 -3.13
N ASN A 178 11.94 -13.29 -3.37
CA ASN A 178 12.18 -14.19 -4.49
C ASN A 178 11.94 -15.68 -4.16
N ASP A 179 11.65 -15.96 -2.92
CA ASP A 179 11.41 -17.32 -2.40
C ASP A 179 10.36 -17.28 -1.27
N PRO A 180 9.76 -18.44 -0.91
CA PRO A 180 8.70 -18.51 0.10
C PRO A 180 9.08 -17.96 1.49
N TRP A 181 10.35 -18.02 1.86
CA TRP A 181 10.81 -17.65 3.19
C TRP A 181 10.98 -16.14 3.35
N ASN A 182 11.31 -15.45 2.25
CA ASN A 182 11.56 -14.04 2.16
C ASN A 182 10.34 -13.25 1.64
N ASP A 183 9.21 -13.92 1.33
CA ASP A 183 7.97 -13.27 0.90
C ASP A 183 7.11 -12.90 2.13
N ARG A 184 7.18 -11.64 2.54
CA ARG A 184 6.38 -11.10 3.65
C ARG A 184 4.87 -11.24 3.40
N LYS A 185 4.42 -11.03 2.18
CA LYS A 185 3.00 -11.19 1.80
C LYS A 185 2.58 -12.65 1.72
N ASN A 186 3.52 -13.57 1.80
CA ASN A 186 3.32 -15.01 1.89
C ASN A 186 2.50 -15.61 0.74
N ILE A 187 2.63 -15.01 -0.46
CA ILE A 187 1.84 -15.42 -1.64
C ILE A 187 2.23 -16.84 -2.08
N PHE A 188 3.52 -17.19 -2.05
CA PHE A 188 4.01 -18.53 -2.38
C PHE A 188 3.30 -19.63 -1.58
N LEU A 189 3.32 -19.51 -0.25
CA LEU A 189 2.69 -20.52 0.62
C LEU A 189 1.17 -20.43 0.59
N THR A 190 0.59 -19.25 0.41
CA THR A 190 -0.85 -19.10 0.25
C THR A 190 -1.36 -19.83 -0.99
N LEU A 191 -0.67 -19.69 -2.13
CA LEU A 191 -0.98 -20.45 -3.35
C LEU A 191 -0.82 -21.95 -3.12
N LYS A 192 0.28 -22.38 -2.48
CA LYS A 192 0.52 -23.78 -2.15
C LYS A 192 -0.63 -24.37 -1.35
N TRP A 193 -0.96 -23.76 -0.21
CA TRP A 193 -1.99 -24.30 0.69
C TRP A 193 -3.38 -24.32 0.06
N LEU A 194 -3.74 -23.31 -0.75
CA LEU A 194 -5.00 -23.35 -1.48
C LEU A 194 -5.02 -24.43 -2.57
N CYS A 195 -3.91 -24.60 -3.30
CA CYS A 195 -3.81 -25.67 -4.29
C CYS A 195 -3.87 -27.08 -3.66
N GLU A 196 -3.30 -27.25 -2.47
CA GLU A 196 -3.36 -28.51 -1.72
C GLU A 196 -4.77 -28.76 -1.14
N ALA A 197 -5.35 -27.75 -0.50
CA ALA A 197 -6.66 -27.87 0.16
C ALA A 197 -7.81 -28.16 -0.82
N PHE A 198 -7.73 -27.62 -2.04
CA PHE A 198 -8.76 -27.75 -3.07
C PHE A 198 -8.26 -28.56 -4.28
N SER A 199 -7.34 -29.51 -4.05
CA SER A 199 -6.77 -30.35 -5.11
C SER A 199 -7.86 -31.14 -5.84
N GLY A 200 -7.94 -30.95 -7.17
CA GLY A 200 -8.89 -31.63 -8.03
C GLY A 200 -10.32 -31.02 -8.03
N ASP A 201 -10.57 -29.99 -7.22
CA ASP A 201 -11.89 -29.34 -7.16
C ASP A 201 -12.07 -28.40 -8.36
N LYS A 202 -13.01 -28.77 -9.25
CA LYS A 202 -13.28 -28.08 -10.52
C LYS A 202 -14.05 -26.77 -10.34
N ASP A 203 -14.74 -26.62 -9.22
CA ASP A 203 -15.58 -25.46 -8.95
C ASP A 203 -14.78 -24.33 -8.28
N VAL A 204 -13.54 -24.64 -7.82
CA VAL A 204 -12.69 -23.68 -7.11
C VAL A 204 -11.65 -23.03 -8.02
N GLY A 205 -11.53 -21.72 -7.91
CA GLY A 205 -10.51 -20.89 -8.52
C GLY A 205 -9.79 -19.98 -7.53
N ILE A 206 -8.61 -19.53 -7.90
CA ILE A 206 -7.79 -18.58 -7.17
C ILE A 206 -7.52 -17.39 -8.08
N ILE A 207 -8.00 -16.22 -7.71
CA ILE A 207 -7.72 -14.96 -8.40
C ILE A 207 -6.56 -14.29 -7.67
N LEU A 208 -5.40 -14.23 -8.30
CA LEU A 208 -4.24 -13.55 -7.76
C LEU A 208 -4.09 -12.17 -8.39
N LYS A 209 -4.41 -11.11 -7.65
CA LYS A 209 -4.12 -9.72 -8.01
C LYS A 209 -2.75 -9.36 -7.47
N THR A 210 -1.78 -9.28 -8.36
CA THR A 210 -0.40 -8.95 -8.00
C THR A 210 0.28 -8.15 -9.10
N ASN A 211 1.33 -7.43 -8.71
CA ASN A 211 2.24 -6.77 -9.63
C ASN A 211 3.67 -7.20 -9.34
N HIS A 212 4.53 -7.07 -10.34
CA HIS A 212 5.98 -7.07 -10.19
C HIS A 212 6.50 -5.77 -10.79
N GLY A 213 7.44 -5.11 -10.14
CA GLY A 213 8.03 -3.88 -10.62
C GLY A 213 7.01 -2.76 -10.87
N ARG A 214 7.03 -2.19 -12.06
CA ARG A 214 6.22 -1.03 -12.46
C ARG A 214 4.92 -1.39 -13.18
N GLY A 215 4.55 -2.66 -13.24
CA GLY A 215 3.33 -3.11 -13.90
C GLY A 215 3.39 -3.09 -15.43
N THR A 216 4.57 -3.12 -16.02
CA THR A 216 4.75 -3.13 -17.49
C THR A 216 4.41 -4.49 -18.10
N ARG A 217 4.39 -4.56 -19.43
CA ARG A 217 4.22 -5.85 -20.16
C ARG A 217 5.34 -6.85 -19.84
N ILE A 218 6.57 -6.37 -19.65
CA ILE A 218 7.70 -7.21 -19.25
C ILE A 218 7.49 -7.73 -17.83
N ASP A 219 7.09 -6.86 -16.90
CA ASP A 219 6.78 -7.25 -15.53
C ASP A 219 5.67 -8.30 -15.50
N ARG A 220 4.64 -8.18 -16.37
CA ARG A 220 3.59 -9.20 -16.51
C ARG A 220 4.13 -10.55 -16.96
N GLN A 221 5.07 -10.57 -17.90
CA GLN A 221 5.68 -11.82 -18.36
C GLN A 221 6.48 -12.49 -17.24
N ILE A 222 7.26 -11.70 -16.49
CA ILE A 222 8.01 -12.17 -15.33
C ILE A 222 7.06 -12.74 -14.26
N THR A 223 6.03 -11.97 -13.88
CA THR A 223 5.03 -12.39 -12.89
C THR A 223 4.31 -13.65 -13.35
N SER A 224 3.90 -13.72 -14.61
CA SER A 224 3.23 -14.91 -15.17
C SER A 224 4.14 -16.15 -15.14
N LYS A 225 5.45 -15.97 -15.34
CA LYS A 225 6.41 -17.06 -15.21
C LYS A 225 6.52 -17.52 -13.76
N ILE A 226 6.72 -16.59 -12.82
CA ILE A 226 6.81 -16.92 -11.38
C ILE A 226 5.56 -17.67 -10.91
N VAL A 227 4.36 -17.17 -11.24
CA VAL A 227 3.10 -17.83 -10.85
C VAL A 227 2.99 -19.24 -11.47
N ARG A 228 3.34 -19.40 -12.74
CA ARG A 228 3.33 -20.72 -13.39
C ARG A 228 4.32 -21.69 -12.73
N ASP A 229 5.52 -21.24 -12.43
CA ASP A 229 6.55 -22.06 -11.79
C ASP A 229 6.06 -22.54 -10.41
N ILE A 230 5.51 -21.64 -9.58
CA ILE A 230 4.91 -21.99 -8.28
C ILE A 230 3.76 -22.98 -8.46
N VAL A 231 2.80 -22.68 -9.33
CA VAL A 231 1.61 -23.52 -9.55
C VAL A 231 2.02 -24.91 -10.05
N SER A 232 3.00 -25.00 -10.96
CA SER A 232 3.49 -26.28 -11.47
C SER A 232 4.16 -27.15 -10.40
N GLU A 233 4.76 -26.53 -9.38
CA GLU A 233 5.40 -27.23 -8.27
C GLU A 233 4.40 -27.74 -7.22
N VAL A 234 3.35 -26.94 -6.94
CA VAL A 234 2.47 -27.18 -5.78
C VAL A 234 1.10 -27.76 -6.13
N ARG A 235 0.65 -27.65 -7.40
CA ARG A 235 -0.66 -28.11 -7.83
C ARG A 235 -0.58 -29.44 -8.55
N HIS A 236 -1.32 -30.42 -8.07
CA HIS A 236 -1.47 -31.72 -8.73
C HIS A 236 -2.70 -31.68 -9.66
N GLY A 237 -2.46 -31.85 -10.97
CA GLY A 237 -3.53 -31.79 -11.99
C GLY A 237 -3.89 -30.35 -12.43
N GLU A 238 -5.13 -30.17 -12.92
CA GLU A 238 -5.56 -28.91 -13.53
C GLU A 238 -6.24 -27.95 -12.55
N PHE A 239 -6.67 -28.41 -11.39
CA PHE A 239 -7.47 -27.66 -10.43
C PHE A 239 -6.82 -27.58 -9.04
N PRO A 240 -7.08 -26.51 -8.26
CA PRO A 240 -7.90 -25.33 -8.61
C PRO A 240 -7.29 -24.50 -9.74
N LYS A 241 -8.10 -23.79 -10.51
CA LYS A 241 -7.61 -22.84 -11.51
C LYS A 241 -6.97 -21.63 -10.84
N VAL A 242 -5.88 -21.13 -11.42
CA VAL A 242 -5.21 -19.89 -10.92
C VAL A 242 -5.25 -18.84 -12.01
N HIS A 243 -5.91 -17.72 -11.71
CA HIS A 243 -6.13 -16.58 -12.59
C HIS A 243 -5.27 -15.39 -12.15
N LEU A 244 -4.42 -14.89 -13.04
CA LEU A 244 -3.56 -13.75 -12.74
C LEU A 244 -4.20 -12.44 -13.22
N VAL A 245 -4.47 -11.53 -12.29
CA VAL A 245 -4.80 -10.12 -12.57
C VAL A 245 -3.54 -9.30 -12.31
N HIS A 246 -2.87 -8.88 -13.39
CA HIS A 246 -1.61 -8.13 -13.34
C HIS A 246 -1.81 -6.73 -13.92
N GLY A 247 -1.14 -5.77 -13.35
CA GLY A 247 -1.16 -4.38 -13.79
C GLY A 247 -1.74 -3.45 -12.72
N ASN A 248 -1.61 -2.16 -12.97
CA ASN A 248 -2.19 -1.16 -12.09
C ASN A 248 -3.70 -1.06 -12.39
N LEU A 249 -4.49 -1.05 -11.36
CA LEU A 249 -5.93 -0.83 -11.42
C LEU A 249 -6.25 0.56 -10.89
N GLU A 250 -7.25 1.20 -11.49
CA GLU A 250 -7.83 2.40 -10.91
C GLU A 250 -8.68 2.05 -9.69
N THR A 251 -8.97 3.04 -8.83
CA THR A 251 -9.72 2.82 -7.59
C THR A 251 -11.07 2.13 -7.83
N LYS A 252 -11.79 2.54 -8.88
CA LYS A 252 -13.07 1.89 -9.26
C LYS A 252 -12.90 0.46 -9.76
N GLU A 253 -11.79 0.16 -10.43
CA GLU A 253 -11.48 -1.19 -10.87
C GLU A 253 -11.14 -2.10 -9.69
N VAL A 254 -10.40 -1.58 -8.69
CA VAL A 254 -10.13 -2.28 -7.43
C VAL A 254 -11.44 -2.56 -6.70
N ALA A 255 -12.30 -1.55 -6.54
CA ALA A 255 -13.62 -1.73 -5.94
C ALA A 255 -14.48 -2.76 -6.71
N GLY A 256 -14.43 -2.70 -8.05
CA GLY A 256 -15.11 -3.65 -8.92
C GLY A 256 -14.58 -5.08 -8.80
N LEU A 257 -13.27 -5.24 -8.53
CA LEU A 257 -12.68 -6.56 -8.29
C LEU A 257 -13.19 -7.17 -6.97
N TYR A 258 -13.21 -6.39 -5.89
CA TYR A 258 -13.74 -6.85 -4.60
C TYR A 258 -15.25 -7.16 -4.64
N LYS A 259 -16.01 -6.41 -5.44
CA LYS A 259 -17.47 -6.58 -5.62
C LYS A 259 -17.84 -7.56 -6.73
N ASN A 260 -16.88 -8.16 -7.42
CA ASN A 260 -17.18 -9.10 -8.48
C ASN A 260 -17.92 -10.33 -7.89
N PRO A 261 -19.09 -10.70 -8.41
CA PRO A 261 -19.89 -11.81 -7.87
C PRO A 261 -19.19 -13.17 -7.96
N ALA A 262 -18.18 -13.32 -8.81
CA ALA A 262 -17.36 -14.52 -8.87
C ALA A 262 -16.37 -14.63 -7.71
N VAL A 263 -16.00 -13.52 -7.05
CA VAL A 263 -15.17 -13.50 -5.85
C VAL A 263 -16.04 -13.85 -4.64
N LYS A 264 -15.71 -14.95 -3.95
CA LYS A 264 -16.48 -15.42 -2.78
C LYS A 264 -15.77 -15.19 -1.46
N SER A 265 -14.44 -15.12 -1.47
CA SER A 265 -13.65 -14.92 -0.25
C SER A 265 -12.35 -14.19 -0.57
N LEU A 266 -11.96 -13.25 0.31
CA LEU A 266 -10.61 -12.68 0.34
C LEU A 266 -9.74 -13.54 1.24
N VAL A 267 -8.52 -13.86 0.78
CA VAL A 267 -7.53 -14.60 1.57
C VAL A 267 -6.26 -13.77 1.68
N SER A 268 -5.85 -13.51 2.91
CA SER A 268 -4.59 -12.88 3.22
C SER A 268 -3.91 -13.65 4.36
N LEU A 269 -2.84 -14.37 4.03
CA LEU A 269 -2.02 -15.11 4.99
C LEU A 269 -0.65 -14.45 5.15
N THR A 270 -0.64 -13.12 5.04
CA THR A 270 0.57 -12.29 5.22
C THR A 270 1.20 -12.53 6.59
N ARG A 271 2.52 -12.44 6.67
CA ARG A 271 3.27 -12.54 7.93
C ARG A 271 3.19 -11.28 8.77
N GLY A 272 2.65 -10.22 8.23
CA GLY A 272 2.42 -8.98 8.94
C GLY A 272 1.90 -7.89 8.03
N GLU A 273 1.08 -7.01 8.60
CA GLU A 273 0.52 -5.81 7.97
C GLU A 273 0.51 -4.65 8.97
N GLY A 274 0.88 -3.47 8.50
CA GLY A 274 0.76 -2.25 9.28
C GLY A 274 -0.69 -1.77 9.37
N PHE A 275 -1.39 -1.74 8.23
CA PHE A 275 -2.81 -1.43 8.13
C PHE A 275 -3.52 -2.37 7.15
N GLY A 276 -2.93 -2.62 5.98
CA GLY A 276 -3.48 -3.56 4.98
C GLY A 276 -4.26 -2.88 3.86
N LEU A 277 -3.78 -1.74 3.38
CA LEU A 277 -4.31 -1.08 2.18
C LEU A 277 -4.10 -1.89 0.91
#